data_6df88f37c037b66b31e3dcab7c8564c2
#
_entry.id   6df88f37c037b66b31e3dcab7c8564c2
#
_cell.length_a   1.000
_cell.length_b   1.000
_cell.length_c   1.000
_cell.angle_alpha   90.00
_cell.angle_beta   90.00
_cell.angle_gamma   90.00
#
_symmetry.space_group_name_H-M   'P 1'
#
loop_
_entity.id
_entity.type
_entity.pdbx_description
1 polymer ?
#
loop_
_entity_poly.entity_id
_entity_poly.type
_entity_poly.pdbx_seq_one_letter_code
_entity_poly.pdbx_strand_id
1 'polypeptide(L)'
;MTKRNIFVTTALPYANGPFHIGHITEYILADIWVRHERMAGNQVYFVGADDTHGAPMMIAAQKKGVTPQEFVAEIRAGRKQYLDGFHVKFDWWHTTDSPENVELSQDIYRRLKAAGLIYSKEITQYYDTQKGMFLADRFIKGKCPHCGAEDQYGDSCEVCGSVYRPTELINPYSVLSGTKPELRSSTHYFFKLSDPKAVQFLREWTSGNGADGKPRVQPEVLAKDQEWLGEGAELEDWDISRDAPYFGIPIPDAPGKYFYVWLDAPVGYLASLKSYFNSIGKNFDEFLMDPKTEQIHFIGKDIIYFHTLFWPAMLHFAGKPYRVPDHIYAHGFVTVGGLKMSKSRGTGIDPLKYLNLGMDPEWLRYYLAAKLSGRVEDIDFTKPDFFSRVNSDLIGKYVNIASRSAGFIVKRFEGRVLDSAMSDPLLKALREDAPKVVELYEDREYAKAMRLVMELADKTNEYVDHMKPWELAKDPAQSEKLHEVCSVCLEAFRILTNYLKPVLPGVAEKVEAFLGCGELTWSTVDTPLSSANPIQPFKHLMQRVDMEKQLDQLISEVKEEPKVEALPGGEAIAPTCTIDDFAKLDLRIAKVVA
;
A
#
# COMPACT_ATOMS: atom_id res chain seq x y z
N MET A 1 -14.58 -4.31 -24.90
CA MET A 1 -14.31 -5.22 -23.77
C MET A 1 -15.55 -5.29 -22.88
N THR A 2 -15.87 -6.43 -22.31
CA THR A 2 -16.98 -6.56 -21.34
C THR A 2 -16.58 -5.80 -20.06
N LYS A 3 -17.46 -4.94 -19.56
CA LYS A 3 -17.25 -4.16 -18.36
C LYS A 3 -17.04 -5.10 -17.16
N ARG A 4 -15.94 -4.95 -16.44
CA ARG A 4 -15.61 -5.73 -15.22
C ARG A 4 -16.30 -5.12 -14.00
N ASN A 5 -16.68 -5.96 -13.04
CA ASN A 5 -17.13 -5.55 -11.71
C ASN A 5 -16.05 -5.91 -10.69
N ILE A 6 -15.39 -4.92 -10.13
CA ILE A 6 -14.18 -5.14 -9.33
C ILE A 6 -14.39 -4.61 -7.90
N PHE A 7 -14.19 -5.48 -6.93
CA PHE A 7 -14.08 -5.14 -5.51
C PHE A 7 -12.61 -5.04 -5.15
N VAL A 8 -12.17 -3.87 -4.73
CA VAL A 8 -10.78 -3.59 -4.35
C VAL A 8 -10.70 -3.14 -2.91
N THR A 9 -9.73 -3.66 -2.18
CA THR A 9 -9.41 -3.22 -0.84
C THR A 9 -7.91 -3.25 -0.58
N THR A 10 -7.47 -2.53 0.44
CA THR A 10 -6.11 -2.54 0.97
C THR A 10 -6.12 -3.20 2.34
N ALA A 11 -4.95 -3.58 2.86
CA ALA A 11 -4.84 -4.04 4.23
C ALA A 11 -5.47 -3.03 5.20
N LEU A 12 -6.24 -3.52 6.17
CA LEU A 12 -6.85 -2.65 7.17
C LEU A 12 -5.78 -2.15 8.13
N PRO A 13 -5.61 -0.84 8.28
CA PRO A 13 -4.66 -0.27 9.22
C PRO A 13 -5.13 -0.50 10.65
N TYR A 14 -4.22 -0.95 11.51
CA TYR A 14 -4.52 -1.14 12.90
C TYR A 14 -4.76 0.21 13.59
N ALA A 15 -5.91 0.37 14.26
CA ALA A 15 -6.38 1.67 14.79
C ALA A 15 -5.65 2.10 16.09
N ASN A 16 -4.36 1.78 16.24
CA ASN A 16 -3.55 2.11 17.40
C ASN A 16 -2.81 3.45 17.30
N GLY A 17 -2.96 4.15 16.18
CA GLY A 17 -2.30 5.43 15.95
C GLY A 17 -2.54 6.05 14.56
N PRO A 18 -1.84 7.14 14.26
CA PRO A 18 -1.89 7.82 12.97
C PRO A 18 -1.32 6.95 11.84
N PHE A 19 -1.68 7.26 10.60
CA PHE A 19 -1.05 6.64 9.45
C PHE A 19 0.45 6.98 9.39
N HIS A 20 1.23 6.02 8.95
CA HIS A 20 2.63 6.20 8.55
C HIS A 20 2.78 6.09 7.04
N ILE A 21 3.95 6.42 6.53
CA ILE A 21 4.19 6.45 5.08
C ILE A 21 3.97 5.10 4.39
N GLY A 22 4.14 3.97 5.09
CA GLY A 22 3.84 2.64 4.55
C GLY A 22 2.37 2.47 4.20
N HIS A 23 1.43 2.93 5.07
CA HIS A 23 0.01 2.94 4.75
C HIS A 23 -0.29 3.83 3.53
N ILE A 24 0.29 5.03 3.49
CA ILE A 24 0.09 5.97 2.37
C ILE A 24 0.62 5.39 1.06
N THR A 25 1.75 4.67 1.10
CA THR A 25 2.30 4.00 -0.08
C THR A 25 1.36 2.92 -0.61
N GLU A 26 0.82 2.06 0.26
CA GLU A 26 -0.14 1.02 -0.11
C GLU A 26 -1.40 1.64 -0.72
N TYR A 27 -1.93 2.69 -0.10
CA TYR A 27 -3.14 3.36 -0.60
C TYR A 27 -2.91 4.05 -1.94
N ILE A 28 -1.77 4.71 -2.13
CA ILE A 28 -1.41 5.33 -3.41
C ILE A 28 -1.29 4.26 -4.50
N LEU A 29 -0.61 3.15 -4.21
CA LEU A 29 -0.44 2.04 -5.15
C LEU A 29 -1.78 1.47 -5.60
N ALA A 30 -2.69 1.22 -4.66
CA ALA A 30 -4.04 0.73 -4.94
C ALA A 30 -4.89 1.78 -5.69
N ASP A 31 -4.85 3.04 -5.26
CA ASP A 31 -5.61 4.15 -5.87
C ASP A 31 -5.18 4.41 -7.32
N ILE A 32 -3.89 4.28 -7.65
CA ILE A 32 -3.40 4.37 -9.03
C ILE A 32 -4.05 3.29 -9.90
N TRP A 33 -4.05 2.04 -9.43
CA TRP A 33 -4.67 0.93 -10.16
C TRP A 33 -6.18 1.09 -10.29
N VAL A 34 -6.86 1.51 -9.23
CA VAL A 34 -8.31 1.78 -9.24
C VAL A 34 -8.66 2.90 -10.25
N ARG A 35 -7.86 3.97 -10.30
CA ARG A 35 -8.06 5.06 -11.28
C ARG A 35 -7.84 4.57 -12.70
N HIS A 36 -6.82 3.75 -12.93
CA HIS A 36 -6.58 3.11 -14.22
C HIS A 36 -7.80 2.29 -14.67
N GLU A 37 -8.35 1.44 -13.79
CA GLU A 37 -9.51 0.62 -14.10
C GLU A 37 -10.78 1.44 -14.38
N ARG A 38 -10.98 2.51 -13.62
CA ARG A 38 -12.09 3.44 -13.86
C ARG A 38 -11.93 4.17 -15.21
N MET A 39 -10.73 4.58 -15.57
CA MET A 39 -10.44 5.16 -16.89
C MET A 39 -10.67 4.17 -18.03
N ALA A 40 -10.53 2.87 -17.77
CA ALA A 40 -10.89 1.78 -18.71
C ALA A 40 -12.41 1.53 -18.80
N GLY A 41 -13.22 2.24 -18.00
CA GLY A 41 -14.67 2.10 -17.97
C GLY A 41 -15.20 0.96 -17.11
N ASN A 42 -14.35 0.33 -16.31
CA ASN A 42 -14.74 -0.73 -15.40
C ASN A 42 -15.48 -0.18 -14.16
N GLN A 43 -16.35 -1.00 -13.58
CA GLN A 43 -17.04 -0.66 -12.34
C GLN A 43 -16.19 -1.10 -11.16
N VAL A 44 -15.62 -0.15 -10.44
CA VAL A 44 -14.72 -0.45 -9.31
C VAL A 44 -15.32 0.08 -8.02
N TYR A 45 -15.37 -0.80 -7.01
CA TYR A 45 -15.76 -0.50 -5.63
C TYR A 45 -14.51 -0.59 -4.77
N PHE A 46 -13.98 0.56 -4.38
CA PHE A 46 -12.76 0.68 -3.58
C PHE A 46 -13.11 1.06 -2.15
N VAL A 47 -13.03 0.10 -1.24
CA VAL A 47 -13.41 0.31 0.16
C VAL A 47 -12.26 -0.02 1.11
N GLY A 48 -12.24 0.65 2.24
CA GLY A 48 -11.29 0.44 3.33
C GLY A 48 -11.99 0.50 4.68
N ALA A 49 -11.28 0.12 5.73
CA ALA A 49 -11.75 0.21 7.10
C ALA A 49 -10.58 0.30 8.08
N ASP A 50 -10.85 0.73 9.30
CA ASP A 50 -9.92 0.58 10.42
C ASP A 50 -10.08 -0.80 11.06
N ASP A 51 -8.96 -1.51 11.30
CA ASP A 51 -8.89 -2.67 12.18
C ASP A 51 -8.83 -2.19 13.63
N THR A 52 -9.92 -2.40 14.38
CA THR A 52 -10.15 -1.73 15.65
C THR A 52 -10.13 -2.63 16.87
N HIS A 53 -10.13 -3.94 16.70
CA HIS A 53 -10.21 -4.88 17.81
C HIS A 53 -8.84 -5.28 18.40
N GLY A 54 -8.87 -5.87 19.56
CA GLY A 54 -7.70 -6.47 20.18
C GLY A 54 -7.16 -5.76 21.42
N ALA A 55 -6.27 -6.45 22.09
CA ALA A 55 -5.68 -6.02 23.35
C ALA A 55 -4.90 -4.69 23.27
N PRO A 56 -4.14 -4.37 22.21
CA PRO A 56 -3.46 -3.08 22.09
C PRO A 56 -4.40 -1.87 22.11
N MET A 57 -5.64 -2.01 21.59
CA MET A 57 -6.65 -0.94 21.66
C MET A 57 -7.11 -0.70 23.08
N MET A 58 -7.32 -1.79 23.83
CA MET A 58 -7.71 -1.68 25.24
C MET A 58 -6.64 -0.95 26.06
N ILE A 59 -5.36 -1.27 25.85
CA ILE A 59 -4.24 -0.62 26.54
C ILE A 59 -4.16 0.86 26.17
N ALA A 60 -4.25 1.17 24.89
CA ALA A 60 -4.15 2.53 24.40
C ALA A 60 -5.30 3.40 24.94
N ALA A 61 -6.53 2.87 24.93
CA ALA A 61 -7.71 3.50 25.51
C ALA A 61 -7.57 3.71 27.02
N GLN A 62 -7.12 2.68 27.75
CA GLN A 62 -6.89 2.76 29.20
C GLN A 62 -5.85 3.83 29.55
N LYS A 63 -4.72 3.89 28.83
CA LYS A 63 -3.69 4.93 29.02
C LYS A 63 -4.24 6.34 28.79
N LYS A 64 -5.20 6.49 27.89
CA LYS A 64 -5.84 7.77 27.58
C LYS A 64 -7.03 8.08 28.49
N GLY A 65 -7.51 7.13 29.29
CA GLY A 65 -8.64 7.29 30.20
C GLY A 65 -10.01 7.33 29.48
N VAL A 66 -10.13 6.66 28.32
CA VAL A 66 -11.36 6.58 27.52
C VAL A 66 -11.72 5.11 27.29
N THR A 67 -12.93 4.85 26.76
CA THR A 67 -13.32 3.51 26.31
C THR A 67 -12.59 3.12 25.00
N PRO A 68 -12.39 1.82 24.70
CA PRO A 68 -11.86 1.39 23.42
C PRO A 68 -12.63 1.96 22.22
N GLN A 69 -13.96 1.99 22.30
CA GLN A 69 -14.85 2.53 21.26
C GLN A 69 -14.58 4.03 21.00
N GLU A 70 -14.48 4.83 22.06
CA GLU A 70 -14.15 6.27 21.96
C GLU A 70 -12.77 6.47 21.35
N PHE A 71 -11.79 5.65 21.78
CA PHE A 71 -10.43 5.72 21.26
C PHE A 71 -10.37 5.47 19.75
N VAL A 72 -10.98 4.38 19.27
CA VAL A 72 -10.94 4.04 17.83
C VAL A 72 -11.78 5.00 16.99
N ALA A 73 -12.87 5.54 17.55
CA ALA A 73 -13.67 6.57 16.87
C ALA A 73 -12.86 7.86 16.63
N GLU A 74 -12.04 8.29 17.59
CA GLU A 74 -11.16 9.44 17.43
C GLU A 74 -10.09 9.19 16.36
N ILE A 75 -9.47 8.01 16.38
CA ILE A 75 -8.49 7.63 15.34
C ILE A 75 -9.14 7.67 13.96
N ARG A 76 -10.34 7.08 13.81
CA ARG A 76 -11.09 7.08 12.55
C ARG A 76 -11.39 8.49 12.04
N ALA A 77 -11.81 9.39 12.93
CA ALA A 77 -12.09 10.79 12.58
C ALA A 77 -10.86 11.48 11.96
N GLY A 78 -9.66 11.09 12.37
CA GLY A 78 -8.39 11.61 11.83
C GLY A 78 -7.99 11.08 10.46
N ARG A 79 -8.65 10.02 9.93
CA ARG A 79 -8.21 9.37 8.66
C ARG A 79 -8.40 10.24 7.43
N LYS A 80 -9.51 10.97 7.38
CA LYS A 80 -9.90 11.77 6.21
C LYS A 80 -8.81 12.75 5.76
N GLN A 81 -8.13 13.41 6.69
CA GLN A 81 -7.08 14.38 6.35
C GLN A 81 -5.90 13.77 5.60
N TYR A 82 -5.58 12.49 5.86
CA TYR A 82 -4.54 11.77 5.13
C TYR A 82 -5.02 11.37 3.73
N LEU A 83 -6.21 10.77 3.66
CA LEU A 83 -6.75 10.26 2.40
C LEU A 83 -6.97 11.39 1.40
N ASP A 84 -7.64 12.45 1.82
CA ASP A 84 -7.85 13.66 1.00
C ASP A 84 -6.50 14.34 0.68
N GLY A 85 -5.62 14.43 1.69
CA GLY A 85 -4.32 15.10 1.55
C GLY A 85 -3.39 14.44 0.53
N PHE A 86 -3.48 13.12 0.34
CA PHE A 86 -2.70 12.39 -0.67
C PHE A 86 -3.50 11.99 -1.90
N HIS A 87 -4.69 12.57 -2.09
CA HIS A 87 -5.61 12.32 -3.22
C HIS A 87 -5.97 10.83 -3.37
N VAL A 88 -6.04 10.09 -2.26
CA VAL A 88 -6.52 8.70 -2.23
C VAL A 88 -8.03 8.69 -2.08
N LYS A 89 -8.74 8.06 -3.01
CA LYS A 89 -10.20 8.14 -3.07
C LYS A 89 -10.85 6.77 -2.90
N PHE A 90 -11.03 6.37 -1.62
CA PHE A 90 -11.94 5.29 -1.30
C PHE A 90 -13.39 5.71 -1.53
N ASP A 91 -14.22 4.79 -2.00
CA ASP A 91 -15.68 4.99 -2.08
C ASP A 91 -16.30 4.94 -0.68
N TRP A 92 -15.72 4.15 0.23
CA TRP A 92 -16.18 3.99 1.60
C TRP A 92 -15.03 3.68 2.56
N TRP A 93 -15.05 4.30 3.73
CA TRP A 93 -14.13 3.98 4.84
C TRP A 93 -14.94 3.59 6.07
N HIS A 94 -14.74 2.35 6.55
CA HIS A 94 -15.54 1.74 7.61
C HIS A 94 -14.70 1.40 8.84
N THR A 95 -15.16 0.46 9.66
CA THR A 95 -14.50 -0.03 10.86
C THR A 95 -14.87 -1.49 11.11
N THR A 96 -13.97 -2.27 11.68
CA THR A 96 -14.29 -3.64 12.10
C THR A 96 -15.21 -3.67 13.33
N ASP A 97 -15.24 -2.62 14.15
CA ASP A 97 -16.27 -2.43 15.20
C ASP A 97 -17.57 -1.94 14.57
N SER A 98 -18.31 -2.86 13.92
CA SER A 98 -19.53 -2.58 13.19
C SER A 98 -20.50 -3.75 13.20
N PRO A 99 -21.82 -3.48 13.09
CA PRO A 99 -22.83 -4.54 13.02
C PRO A 99 -22.62 -5.51 11.86
N GLU A 100 -22.21 -5.00 10.71
CA GLU A 100 -21.92 -5.81 9.53
C GLU A 100 -20.78 -6.79 9.79
N ASN A 101 -19.72 -6.35 10.48
CA ASN A 101 -18.60 -7.22 10.78
C ASN A 101 -18.97 -8.29 11.82
N VAL A 102 -19.77 -7.93 12.81
CA VAL A 102 -20.32 -8.90 13.78
C VAL A 102 -21.13 -9.97 13.06
N GLU A 103 -22.07 -9.56 12.20
CA GLU A 103 -22.94 -10.47 11.45
C GLU A 103 -22.11 -11.44 10.59
N LEU A 104 -21.19 -10.90 9.77
CA LEU A 104 -20.42 -11.70 8.82
C LEU A 104 -19.40 -12.61 9.51
N SER A 105 -18.72 -12.14 10.55
CA SER A 105 -17.76 -12.95 11.30
C SER A 105 -18.42 -14.12 11.99
N GLN A 106 -19.58 -13.88 12.60
CA GLN A 106 -20.36 -14.95 13.25
C GLN A 106 -20.97 -15.93 12.24
N ASP A 107 -21.40 -15.46 11.06
CA ASP A 107 -21.91 -16.34 10.00
C ASP A 107 -20.78 -17.23 9.43
N ILE A 108 -19.64 -16.65 9.09
CA ILE A 108 -18.47 -17.40 8.61
C ILE A 108 -18.06 -18.46 9.66
N TYR A 109 -17.96 -18.08 10.94
CA TYR A 109 -17.65 -19.03 12.01
C TYR A 109 -18.62 -20.20 12.08
N ARG A 110 -19.95 -19.94 12.05
CA ARG A 110 -20.97 -21.00 12.10
C ARG A 110 -20.83 -21.96 10.91
N ARG A 111 -20.55 -21.44 9.72
CA ARG A 111 -20.34 -22.23 8.50
C ARG A 111 -19.07 -23.07 8.58
N LEU A 112 -17.96 -22.51 9.04
CA LEU A 112 -16.71 -23.24 9.26
C LEU A 112 -16.89 -24.35 10.31
N LYS A 113 -17.65 -24.10 11.36
CA LYS A 113 -17.99 -25.09 12.38
C LYS A 113 -18.87 -26.22 11.81
N ALA A 114 -19.86 -25.88 11.00
CA ALA A 114 -20.68 -26.86 10.28
C ALA A 114 -19.89 -27.69 9.27
N ALA A 115 -18.83 -27.13 8.68
CA ALA A 115 -17.91 -27.83 7.80
C ALA A 115 -16.89 -28.73 8.56
N GLY A 116 -16.93 -28.75 9.90
CA GLY A 116 -16.03 -29.54 10.74
C GLY A 116 -14.61 -29.00 10.87
N LEU A 117 -14.41 -27.73 10.54
CA LEU A 117 -13.09 -27.06 10.56
C LEU A 117 -12.84 -26.24 11.83
N ILE A 118 -13.79 -26.21 12.76
CA ILE A 118 -13.61 -25.59 14.08
C ILE A 118 -13.63 -26.66 15.15
N TYR A 119 -12.66 -26.65 16.04
CA TYR A 119 -12.60 -27.50 17.21
C TYR A 119 -12.14 -26.73 18.43
N SER A 120 -12.32 -27.28 19.62
CA SER A 120 -11.84 -26.69 20.87
C SER A 120 -10.76 -27.54 21.52
N LYS A 121 -9.83 -26.88 22.20
CA LYS A 121 -8.73 -27.51 22.93
C LYS A 121 -8.41 -26.69 24.18
N GLU A 122 -8.11 -27.36 25.27
CA GLU A 122 -7.56 -26.68 26.45
C GLU A 122 -6.10 -26.33 26.21
N ILE A 123 -5.77 -25.06 26.48
CA ILE A 123 -4.41 -24.55 26.47
C ILE A 123 -4.06 -23.94 27.82
N THR A 124 -2.77 -23.94 28.15
CA THR A 124 -2.25 -23.30 29.37
C THR A 124 -1.64 -21.95 29.03
N GLN A 125 -2.11 -20.91 29.71
CA GLN A 125 -1.67 -19.54 29.50
C GLN A 125 -1.37 -18.85 30.84
N TYR A 126 -0.62 -17.77 30.81
CA TYR A 126 -0.41 -16.91 31.97
C TYR A 126 -1.64 -16.06 32.25
N TYR A 127 -2.01 -16.01 33.51
CA TYR A 127 -3.14 -15.23 34.04
C TYR A 127 -2.66 -14.21 35.07
N ASP A 128 -3.05 -12.96 34.88
CA ASP A 128 -2.82 -11.87 35.84
C ASP A 128 -3.92 -11.86 36.87
N THR A 129 -3.61 -12.23 38.10
CA THR A 129 -4.60 -12.31 39.21
C THR A 129 -5.05 -10.95 39.69
N GLN A 130 -4.22 -9.89 39.52
CA GLN A 130 -4.60 -8.53 39.90
C GLN A 130 -5.53 -7.89 38.86
N LYS A 131 -5.29 -8.16 37.59
CA LYS A 131 -6.12 -7.63 36.48
C LYS A 131 -7.29 -8.53 36.15
N GLY A 132 -7.30 -9.77 36.65
CA GLY A 132 -8.37 -10.74 36.40
C GLY A 132 -8.47 -11.20 34.94
N MET A 133 -7.34 -11.31 34.23
CA MET A 133 -7.33 -11.62 32.80
C MET A 133 -6.16 -12.49 32.38
N PHE A 134 -6.36 -13.27 31.29
CA PHE A 134 -5.26 -13.95 30.61
C PHE A 134 -4.38 -12.95 29.87
N LEU A 135 -3.07 -13.22 29.87
CA LEU A 135 -2.08 -12.35 29.27
C LEU A 135 -1.77 -12.79 27.84
N ALA A 136 -2.06 -11.95 26.88
CA ALA A 136 -1.55 -12.11 25.51
C ALA A 136 -0.02 -11.84 25.49
N ASP A 137 0.65 -12.31 24.43
CA ASP A 137 2.11 -12.29 24.30
C ASP A 137 2.76 -10.94 24.57
N ARG A 138 2.10 -9.84 24.22
CA ARG A 138 2.55 -8.46 24.46
C ARG A 138 2.23 -7.92 25.87
N PHE A 139 1.49 -8.67 26.66
CA PHE A 139 1.19 -8.34 28.06
C PHE A 139 2.08 -9.04 29.05
N ILE A 140 2.99 -9.89 28.58
CA ILE A 140 3.94 -10.61 29.41
C ILE A 140 5.36 -10.31 28.95
N LYS A 141 6.23 -10.14 29.91
CA LYS A 141 7.67 -10.02 29.71
C LYS A 141 8.42 -10.91 30.69
N GLY A 142 9.66 -11.21 30.33
CA GLY A 142 10.55 -12.00 31.17
C GLY A 142 11.93 -12.07 30.55
N LYS A 143 12.74 -12.98 31.06
CA LYS A 143 14.08 -13.23 30.53
C LYS A 143 14.00 -14.25 29.41
N CYS A 144 14.69 -13.98 28.28
CA CYS A 144 14.75 -14.87 27.14
C CYS A 144 15.31 -16.26 27.52
N PRO A 145 14.64 -17.36 27.17
CA PRO A 145 15.12 -18.72 27.48
C PRO A 145 16.39 -19.11 26.71
N HIS A 146 16.69 -18.44 25.58
CA HIS A 146 17.83 -18.78 24.73
C HIS A 146 19.09 -17.97 25.05
N CYS A 147 19.00 -16.64 25.08
CA CYS A 147 20.15 -15.75 25.26
C CYS A 147 20.25 -15.12 26.66
N GLY A 148 19.23 -15.26 27.50
CA GLY A 148 19.20 -14.70 28.84
C GLY A 148 18.97 -13.19 28.90
N ALA A 149 18.63 -12.52 27.79
CA ALA A 149 18.31 -11.10 27.78
C ALA A 149 17.06 -10.83 28.64
N GLU A 150 17.14 -9.82 29.50
CA GLU A 150 16.02 -9.40 30.36
C GLU A 150 14.96 -8.63 29.55
N ASP A 151 13.76 -8.51 30.12
CA ASP A 151 12.67 -7.63 29.65
C ASP A 151 12.15 -7.95 28.23
N GLN A 152 12.21 -9.22 27.82
CA GLN A 152 11.76 -9.67 26.50
C GLN A 152 10.28 -10.05 26.50
N TYR A 153 9.56 -9.79 25.39
CA TYR A 153 8.15 -10.13 25.22
C TYR A 153 7.92 -11.64 25.09
N GLY A 154 6.65 -12.06 25.26
CA GLY A 154 6.27 -13.48 25.30
C GLY A 154 6.32 -14.23 23.97
N ASP A 155 6.51 -13.54 22.85
CA ASP A 155 6.51 -14.11 21.51
C ASP A 155 7.91 -14.24 20.89
N SER A 156 8.82 -13.31 21.21
CA SER A 156 10.15 -13.29 20.61
C SER A 156 11.13 -12.40 21.37
N CYS A 157 12.41 -12.73 21.23
CA CYS A 157 13.50 -11.95 21.80
C CYS A 157 13.97 -10.86 20.84
N GLU A 158 13.93 -9.60 21.27
CA GLU A 158 14.41 -8.46 20.48
C GLU A 158 15.95 -8.43 20.34
N VAL A 159 16.66 -9.17 21.21
CA VAL A 159 18.13 -9.21 21.22
C VAL A 159 18.70 -10.31 20.32
N CYS A 160 18.20 -11.56 20.44
CA CYS A 160 18.73 -12.68 19.66
C CYS A 160 17.80 -13.16 18.52
N GLY A 161 16.60 -12.59 18.40
CA GLY A 161 15.62 -12.94 17.35
C GLY A 161 14.93 -14.30 17.52
N SER A 162 15.20 -15.04 18.62
CA SER A 162 14.57 -16.34 18.85
C SER A 162 13.08 -16.18 19.14
N VAL A 163 12.27 -17.06 18.55
CA VAL A 163 10.84 -17.21 18.82
C VAL A 163 10.65 -18.30 19.87
N TYR A 164 9.71 -18.08 20.79
CA TYR A 164 9.39 -19.00 21.88
C TYR A 164 7.94 -18.78 22.34
N ARG A 165 7.42 -19.72 23.16
CA ARG A 165 6.11 -19.56 23.78
C ARG A 165 6.23 -18.69 25.04
N PRO A 166 5.20 -17.91 25.40
CA PRO A 166 5.19 -17.11 26.62
C PRO A 166 5.54 -17.91 27.88
N THR A 167 5.13 -19.19 27.91
CA THR A 167 5.37 -20.11 29.03
C THR A 167 6.85 -20.54 29.19
N GLU A 168 7.68 -20.27 28.19
CA GLU A 168 9.13 -20.59 28.23
C GLU A 168 9.97 -19.44 28.81
N LEU A 169 9.36 -18.24 28.97
CA LEU A 169 10.04 -17.09 29.59
C LEU A 169 10.50 -17.44 31.02
N ILE A 170 11.70 -17.01 31.34
CA ILE A 170 12.26 -17.14 32.68
C ILE A 170 11.86 -15.91 33.51
N ASN A 171 11.35 -16.10 34.71
CA ASN A 171 10.85 -15.07 35.59
C ASN A 171 9.82 -14.13 34.93
N PRO A 172 8.73 -14.67 34.35
CA PRO A 172 7.74 -13.86 33.67
C PRO A 172 7.02 -12.92 34.63
N TYR A 173 6.66 -11.73 34.11
CA TYR A 173 5.84 -10.76 34.82
C TYR A 173 4.82 -10.10 33.88
N SER A 174 3.66 -9.70 34.45
CA SER A 174 2.65 -8.96 33.72
C SER A 174 3.09 -7.53 33.46
N VAL A 175 3.03 -7.07 32.21
CA VAL A 175 3.28 -5.67 31.83
C VAL A 175 2.19 -4.74 32.39
N LEU A 176 1.00 -5.29 32.70
CA LEU A 176 -0.15 -4.51 33.16
C LEU A 176 -0.14 -4.24 34.66
N SER A 177 0.37 -5.17 35.47
CA SER A 177 0.37 -5.08 36.93
C SER A 177 1.77 -5.11 37.55
N GLY A 178 2.79 -5.53 36.78
CA GLY A 178 4.15 -5.77 37.29
C GLY A 178 4.27 -7.04 38.15
N THR A 179 3.18 -7.81 38.32
CA THR A 179 3.17 -8.99 39.19
C THR A 179 3.54 -10.27 38.42
N LYS A 180 3.96 -11.29 39.18
CA LYS A 180 4.19 -12.62 38.62
C LYS A 180 2.84 -13.26 38.28
N PRO A 181 2.61 -13.65 37.00
CA PRO A 181 1.38 -14.29 36.60
C PRO A 181 1.35 -15.78 36.99
N GLU A 182 0.13 -16.33 37.05
CA GLU A 182 -0.11 -17.75 37.29
C GLU A 182 -0.44 -18.47 35.98
N LEU A 183 -0.07 -19.75 35.88
CA LEU A 183 -0.50 -20.59 34.78
C LEU A 183 -1.93 -21.10 35.07
N ARG A 184 -2.85 -20.89 34.12
CA ARG A 184 -4.22 -21.39 34.15
C ARG A 184 -4.60 -21.99 32.80
N SER A 185 -5.44 -23.03 32.85
CA SER A 185 -6.02 -23.62 31.65
C SER A 185 -7.24 -22.82 31.18
N SER A 186 -7.38 -22.70 29.88
CA SER A 186 -8.55 -22.13 29.22
C SER A 186 -8.87 -22.89 27.95
N THR A 187 -10.17 -23.07 27.67
CA THR A 187 -10.61 -23.69 26.43
C THR A 187 -10.52 -22.67 25.29
N HIS A 188 -9.75 -22.98 24.27
CA HIS A 188 -9.63 -22.16 23.06
C HIS A 188 -10.22 -22.87 21.85
N TYR A 189 -10.61 -22.07 20.85
CA TYR A 189 -11.17 -22.53 19.59
C TYR A 189 -10.15 -22.35 18.47
N PHE A 190 -10.04 -23.37 17.63
CA PHE A 190 -9.05 -23.41 16.56
C PHE A 190 -9.73 -23.61 15.21
N PHE A 191 -9.25 -22.88 14.21
CA PHE A 191 -9.53 -23.17 12.80
C PHE A 191 -8.51 -24.18 12.28
N LYS A 192 -9.03 -25.30 11.75
CA LYS A 192 -8.24 -26.45 11.31
C LYS A 192 -7.60 -26.19 9.95
N LEU A 193 -6.59 -25.32 9.92
CA LEU A 193 -5.88 -24.98 8.68
C LEU A 193 -5.03 -26.13 8.18
N SER A 194 -4.59 -27.03 9.08
CA SER A 194 -3.85 -28.26 8.79
C SER A 194 -4.71 -29.37 8.16
N ASP A 195 -6.05 -29.21 8.07
CA ASP A 195 -6.90 -30.21 7.44
C ASP A 195 -6.44 -30.49 6.00
N PRO A 196 -6.27 -31.79 5.61
CA PRO A 196 -5.80 -32.12 4.27
C PRO A 196 -6.59 -31.48 3.13
N LYS A 197 -7.90 -31.28 3.33
CA LYS A 197 -8.74 -30.58 2.34
C LYS A 197 -8.40 -29.09 2.23
N ALA A 198 -8.08 -28.45 3.36
CA ALA A 198 -7.66 -27.05 3.38
C ALA A 198 -6.30 -26.89 2.70
N VAL A 199 -5.34 -27.74 3.03
CA VAL A 199 -4.00 -27.74 2.43
C VAL A 199 -4.07 -27.98 0.92
N GLN A 200 -4.87 -28.96 0.47
CA GLN A 200 -5.07 -29.23 -0.96
C GLN A 200 -5.66 -28.01 -1.67
N PHE A 201 -6.75 -27.44 -1.13
CA PHE A 201 -7.37 -26.23 -1.70
C PHE A 201 -6.37 -25.09 -1.80
N LEU A 202 -5.60 -24.82 -0.75
CA LEU A 202 -4.63 -23.73 -0.74
C LEU A 202 -3.50 -23.93 -1.78
N ARG A 203 -3.00 -25.15 -1.94
CA ARG A 203 -2.02 -25.47 -3.00
C ARG A 203 -2.57 -25.19 -4.39
N GLU A 204 -3.81 -25.60 -4.67
CA GLU A 204 -4.49 -25.36 -5.94
C GLU A 204 -4.80 -23.87 -6.14
N TRP A 205 -5.25 -23.19 -5.10
CA TRP A 205 -5.62 -21.79 -5.18
C TRP A 205 -4.40 -20.87 -5.39
N THR A 206 -3.33 -21.04 -4.62
CA THR A 206 -2.12 -20.20 -4.72
C THR A 206 -1.38 -20.36 -6.03
N SER A 207 -1.41 -21.56 -6.62
CA SER A 207 -0.80 -21.86 -7.94
C SER A 207 -1.75 -21.61 -9.13
N GLY A 208 -3.01 -21.26 -8.87
CA GLY A 208 -4.04 -21.05 -9.86
C GLY A 208 -4.10 -19.63 -10.40
N ASN A 209 -5.04 -19.42 -11.34
CA ASN A 209 -5.31 -18.14 -11.96
C ASN A 209 -6.62 -17.53 -11.45
N GLY A 210 -6.71 -16.20 -11.48
CA GLY A 210 -7.94 -15.45 -11.28
C GLY A 210 -8.92 -15.57 -12.45
N ALA A 211 -10.05 -14.88 -12.37
CA ALA A 211 -11.08 -14.88 -13.41
C ALA A 211 -10.58 -14.28 -14.74
N ASP A 212 -9.59 -13.40 -14.69
CA ASP A 212 -8.92 -12.78 -15.84
C ASP A 212 -7.87 -13.68 -16.53
N GLY A 213 -7.63 -14.88 -16.00
CA GLY A 213 -6.63 -15.82 -16.49
C GLY A 213 -5.19 -15.54 -16.04
N LYS A 214 -4.96 -14.48 -15.22
CA LYS A 214 -3.63 -14.15 -14.66
C LYS A 214 -3.39 -14.88 -13.33
N PRO A 215 -2.13 -15.14 -12.93
CA PRO A 215 -1.81 -15.74 -11.63
C PRO A 215 -2.44 -14.97 -10.47
N ARG A 216 -2.96 -15.69 -9.48
CA ARG A 216 -3.61 -15.08 -8.29
C ARG A 216 -2.64 -14.31 -7.42
N VAL A 217 -1.41 -14.75 -7.38
CA VAL A 217 -0.34 -14.15 -6.57
C VAL A 217 0.92 -13.96 -7.40
N GLN A 218 1.77 -13.04 -6.97
CA GLN A 218 3.06 -12.77 -7.61
C GLN A 218 4.03 -13.96 -7.39
N PRO A 219 5.06 -14.15 -8.25
CA PRO A 219 6.03 -15.23 -8.11
C PRO A 219 6.74 -15.26 -6.75
N GLU A 220 7.05 -14.09 -6.18
CA GLU A 220 7.69 -13.98 -4.87
C GLU A 220 6.75 -14.41 -3.74
N VAL A 221 5.46 -14.12 -3.86
CA VAL A 221 4.42 -14.56 -2.92
C VAL A 221 4.23 -16.07 -3.02
N LEU A 222 4.13 -16.60 -4.25
CA LEU A 222 4.03 -18.06 -4.46
C LEU A 222 5.25 -18.80 -3.89
N ALA A 223 6.45 -18.27 -4.08
CA ALA A 223 7.66 -18.85 -3.50
C ALA A 223 7.59 -18.88 -1.96
N LYS A 224 7.04 -17.83 -1.36
CA LYS A 224 6.83 -17.79 0.10
C LYS A 224 5.74 -18.76 0.55
N ASP A 225 4.65 -18.88 -0.20
CA ASP A 225 3.58 -19.84 0.08
C ASP A 225 4.09 -21.29 0.04
N GLN A 226 5.05 -21.61 -0.83
CA GLN A 226 5.66 -22.94 -0.91
C GLN A 226 6.46 -23.32 0.34
N GLU A 227 6.96 -22.36 1.12
CA GLU A 227 7.60 -22.65 2.41
C GLU A 227 6.59 -23.25 3.41
N TRP A 228 5.32 -22.89 3.32
CA TRP A 228 4.24 -23.36 4.21
C TRP A 228 3.42 -24.51 3.62
N LEU A 229 3.32 -24.60 2.28
CA LEU A 229 2.47 -25.54 1.57
C LEU A 229 3.26 -26.63 0.84
N GLY A 230 4.58 -26.51 0.75
CA GLY A 230 5.45 -27.44 0.04
C GLY A 230 5.43 -28.85 0.61
N GLU A 231 6.10 -29.77 -0.08
CA GLU A 231 6.20 -31.16 0.35
C GLU A 231 6.98 -31.27 1.66
N GLY A 232 6.37 -31.91 2.66
CA GLY A 232 6.94 -32.05 4.01
C GLY A 232 6.70 -30.85 4.93
N ALA A 233 6.05 -29.78 4.47
CA ALA A 233 5.62 -28.69 5.33
C ALA A 233 4.31 -29.06 6.07
N GLU A 234 4.21 -28.68 7.33
CA GLU A 234 3.00 -28.85 8.14
C GLU A 234 2.45 -27.48 8.52
N LEU A 235 1.21 -27.19 8.09
CA LEU A 235 0.48 -26.01 8.55
C LEU A 235 -0.02 -26.25 9.98
N GLU A 236 0.16 -25.27 10.83
CA GLU A 236 -0.44 -25.26 12.16
C GLU A 236 -1.89 -24.76 12.12
N ASP A 237 -2.70 -25.31 13.03
CA ASP A 237 -4.06 -24.83 13.25
C ASP A 237 -4.04 -23.47 13.94
N TRP A 238 -4.99 -22.62 13.57
CA TRP A 238 -5.02 -21.25 14.04
C TRP A 238 -5.91 -21.07 15.25
N ASP A 239 -5.38 -20.56 16.37
CA ASP A 239 -6.17 -20.16 17.53
C ASP A 239 -6.97 -18.88 17.23
N ILE A 240 -8.28 -19.03 17.07
CA ILE A 240 -9.21 -17.97 16.69
C ILE A 240 -9.96 -17.34 17.88
N SER A 241 -9.60 -17.69 19.11
CA SER A 241 -10.30 -17.25 20.30
C SER A 241 -9.43 -16.48 21.29
N ARG A 242 -10.07 -15.59 22.05
CA ARG A 242 -9.47 -14.87 23.16
C ARG A 242 -10.43 -14.83 24.33
N ASP A 243 -9.91 -14.87 25.55
CA ASP A 243 -10.67 -14.79 26.79
C ASP A 243 -11.09 -13.36 27.13
N ALA A 244 -12.24 -13.22 27.78
CA ALA A 244 -12.67 -11.97 28.41
C ALA A 244 -11.67 -11.56 29.53
N PRO A 245 -11.45 -10.23 29.77
CA PRO A 245 -12.00 -9.11 29.01
C PRO A 245 -11.23 -8.88 27.69
N TYR A 246 -11.95 -8.71 26.61
CA TYR A 246 -11.37 -8.48 25.28
C TYR A 246 -12.25 -7.55 24.45
N PHE A 247 -11.67 -6.59 23.77
CA PHE A 247 -12.38 -5.74 22.83
C PHE A 247 -12.39 -6.43 21.46
N GLY A 248 -13.54 -7.00 21.11
CA GLY A 248 -13.69 -7.81 19.90
C GLY A 248 -15.11 -8.36 19.76
N ILE A 249 -15.32 -9.22 18.77
CA ILE A 249 -16.59 -9.82 18.46
C ILE A 249 -16.79 -11.11 19.29
N PRO A 250 -17.91 -11.25 20.04
CA PRO A 250 -18.17 -12.46 20.80
C PRO A 250 -18.35 -13.70 19.89
N ILE A 251 -17.81 -14.84 20.31
CA ILE A 251 -18.07 -16.13 19.68
C ILE A 251 -19.48 -16.59 20.08
N PRO A 252 -20.39 -16.89 19.13
CA PRO A 252 -21.82 -17.04 19.40
C PRO A 252 -22.19 -18.13 20.43
N ASP A 253 -21.45 -19.22 20.46
CA ASP A 253 -21.74 -20.41 21.28
C ASP A 253 -20.63 -20.69 22.32
N ALA A 254 -19.83 -19.67 22.64
CA ALA A 254 -18.74 -19.73 23.60
C ALA A 254 -18.77 -18.52 24.55
N PRO A 255 -19.61 -18.53 25.60
CA PRO A 255 -19.72 -17.41 26.53
C PRO A 255 -18.37 -17.03 27.13
N GLY A 256 -18.06 -15.71 27.13
CA GLY A 256 -16.78 -15.18 27.63
C GLY A 256 -15.59 -15.35 26.67
N LYS A 257 -15.85 -15.79 25.44
CA LYS A 257 -14.87 -15.90 24.37
C LYS A 257 -15.17 -14.93 23.23
N TYR A 258 -14.10 -14.40 22.66
CA TYR A 258 -14.13 -13.44 21.57
C TYR A 258 -13.27 -13.95 20.42
N PHE A 259 -13.59 -13.54 19.18
CA PHE A 259 -12.72 -13.82 18.06
C PHE A 259 -11.38 -13.10 18.21
N TYR A 260 -10.32 -13.80 17.87
CA TYR A 260 -9.02 -13.18 17.69
C TYR A 260 -9.07 -12.21 16.50
N VAL A 261 -8.40 -11.07 16.63
CA VAL A 261 -8.45 -9.97 15.64
C VAL A 261 -8.16 -10.42 14.20
N TRP A 262 -7.31 -11.40 14.00
CA TRP A 262 -7.01 -11.92 12.66
C TRP A 262 -8.12 -12.79 12.04
N LEU A 263 -9.16 -13.14 12.79
CA LEU A 263 -10.36 -13.72 12.20
C LEU A 263 -11.29 -12.60 11.70
N ASP A 264 -11.55 -11.59 12.50
CA ASP A 264 -12.54 -10.55 12.17
C ASP A 264 -11.98 -9.40 11.32
N ALA A 265 -10.66 -9.15 11.36
CA ALA A 265 -10.03 -8.12 10.54
C ALA A 265 -10.22 -8.35 9.02
N PRO A 266 -9.90 -9.53 8.44
CA PRO A 266 -10.15 -9.75 7.02
C PRO A 266 -11.64 -9.78 6.67
N VAL A 267 -12.54 -10.17 7.58
CA VAL A 267 -13.99 -10.04 7.38
C VAL A 267 -14.39 -8.57 7.26
N GLY A 268 -13.65 -7.66 7.87
CA GLY A 268 -13.82 -6.22 7.75
C GLY A 268 -13.81 -5.71 6.30
N TYR A 269 -13.12 -6.39 5.38
CA TYR A 269 -13.19 -6.10 3.94
C TYR A 269 -14.62 -6.24 3.41
N LEU A 270 -15.24 -7.36 3.71
CA LEU A 270 -16.62 -7.65 3.31
C LEU A 270 -17.62 -6.77 4.06
N ALA A 271 -17.39 -6.51 5.35
CA ALA A 271 -18.23 -5.63 6.15
C ALA A 271 -18.23 -4.20 5.60
N SER A 272 -17.07 -3.70 5.18
CA SER A 272 -16.96 -2.38 4.53
C SER A 272 -17.74 -2.33 3.22
N LEU A 273 -17.60 -3.35 2.37
CA LEU A 273 -18.35 -3.44 1.12
C LEU A 273 -19.86 -3.54 1.37
N LYS A 274 -20.29 -4.36 2.34
CA LYS A 274 -21.71 -4.52 2.70
C LYS A 274 -22.30 -3.22 3.20
N SER A 275 -21.59 -2.50 4.08
CA SER A 275 -22.01 -1.20 4.60
C SER A 275 -22.16 -0.18 3.46
N TYR A 276 -21.20 -0.13 2.55
CA TYR A 276 -21.28 0.73 1.38
C TYR A 276 -22.47 0.39 0.49
N PHE A 277 -22.68 -0.89 0.18
CA PHE A 277 -23.80 -1.33 -0.65
C PHE A 277 -25.16 -1.05 -0.02
N ASN A 278 -25.29 -1.21 1.30
CA ASN A 278 -26.49 -0.80 2.03
C ASN A 278 -26.77 0.70 1.83
N SER A 279 -25.72 1.54 1.83
CA SER A 279 -25.87 2.99 1.67
C SER A 279 -26.31 3.42 0.27
N ILE A 280 -26.01 2.61 -0.76
CA ILE A 280 -26.37 2.88 -2.16
C ILE A 280 -27.47 1.97 -2.70
N GLY A 281 -28.11 1.16 -1.84
CA GLY A 281 -29.21 0.27 -2.21
C GLY A 281 -28.81 -0.89 -3.13
N LYS A 282 -27.57 -1.38 -3.06
CA LYS A 282 -27.07 -2.50 -3.85
C LYS A 282 -27.07 -3.80 -3.05
N ASN A 283 -27.41 -4.92 -3.71
CA ASN A 283 -27.42 -6.22 -3.07
C ASN A 283 -26.01 -6.79 -2.96
N PHE A 284 -25.53 -6.99 -1.74
CA PHE A 284 -24.20 -7.50 -1.42
C PHE A 284 -24.03 -8.97 -1.82
N ASP A 285 -25.00 -9.83 -1.51
CA ASP A 285 -24.88 -11.27 -1.80
C ASP A 285 -24.92 -11.54 -3.30
N GLU A 286 -25.81 -10.87 -4.04
CA GLU A 286 -25.87 -10.98 -5.50
C GLU A 286 -24.56 -10.56 -6.15
N PHE A 287 -23.94 -9.48 -5.65
CA PHE A 287 -22.65 -9.01 -6.15
C PHE A 287 -21.54 -10.04 -5.92
N LEU A 288 -21.44 -10.64 -4.73
CA LEU A 288 -20.43 -11.65 -4.43
C LEU A 288 -20.62 -12.94 -5.23
N MET A 289 -21.88 -13.30 -5.51
CA MET A 289 -22.23 -14.51 -6.29
C MET A 289 -22.13 -14.31 -7.80
N ASP A 290 -22.04 -13.08 -8.29
CA ASP A 290 -21.88 -12.83 -9.73
C ASP A 290 -20.50 -13.35 -10.20
N PRO A 291 -20.47 -14.29 -11.17
CA PRO A 291 -19.20 -14.83 -11.68
C PRO A 291 -18.30 -13.78 -12.35
N LYS A 292 -18.84 -12.63 -12.72
CA LYS A 292 -18.10 -11.50 -13.30
C LYS A 292 -17.48 -10.57 -12.24
N THR A 293 -17.77 -10.80 -10.98
CA THR A 293 -17.15 -10.03 -9.88
C THR A 293 -15.73 -10.54 -9.67
N GLU A 294 -14.80 -9.62 -9.54
CA GLU A 294 -13.42 -9.86 -9.15
C GLU A 294 -13.16 -9.26 -7.78
N GLN A 295 -12.45 -9.97 -6.93
CA GLN A 295 -12.05 -9.51 -5.59
C GLN A 295 -10.53 -9.40 -5.53
N ILE A 296 -10.03 -8.19 -5.26
CA ILE A 296 -8.61 -7.86 -5.30
C ILE A 296 -8.17 -7.21 -4.00
N HIS A 297 -7.10 -7.72 -3.41
CA HIS A 297 -6.48 -7.18 -2.22
C HIS A 297 -5.07 -6.65 -2.50
N PHE A 298 -4.78 -5.43 -2.05
CA PHE A 298 -3.43 -4.89 -1.96
C PHE A 298 -2.96 -4.99 -0.52
N ILE A 299 -1.77 -5.56 -0.29
CA ILE A 299 -1.27 -5.85 1.05
C ILE A 299 0.24 -5.62 1.17
N GLY A 300 0.73 -5.36 2.38
CA GLY A 300 2.15 -5.44 2.70
C GLY A 300 2.66 -6.89 2.73
N LYS A 301 3.93 -7.09 2.41
CA LYS A 301 4.57 -8.43 2.39
C LYS A 301 4.59 -9.16 3.75
N ASP A 302 4.40 -8.43 4.84
CA ASP A 302 4.40 -8.96 6.20
C ASP A 302 3.13 -9.72 6.58
N ILE A 303 2.06 -9.56 5.80
CA ILE A 303 0.76 -10.23 6.04
C ILE A 303 0.36 -11.19 4.91
N ILE A 304 1.33 -11.65 4.11
CA ILE A 304 1.11 -12.64 3.06
C ILE A 304 0.43 -13.88 3.64
N TYR A 305 0.95 -14.45 4.74
CA TYR A 305 0.43 -15.66 5.38
C TYR A 305 -1.10 -15.58 5.61
N PHE A 306 -1.60 -14.47 6.14
CA PHE A 306 -3.02 -14.29 6.43
C PHE A 306 -3.89 -14.20 5.18
N HIS A 307 -3.36 -13.60 4.10
CA HIS A 307 -4.13 -13.32 2.88
C HIS A 307 -4.03 -14.42 1.83
N THR A 308 -3.00 -15.27 1.88
CA THR A 308 -2.83 -16.37 0.93
C THR A 308 -3.18 -17.74 1.50
N LEU A 309 -3.25 -17.88 2.83
CA LEU A 309 -3.59 -19.15 3.48
C LEU A 309 -4.90 -19.04 4.28
N PHE A 310 -4.90 -18.23 5.31
CA PHE A 310 -6.02 -18.16 6.25
C PHE A 310 -7.31 -17.62 5.62
N TRP A 311 -7.24 -16.46 5.00
CA TRP A 311 -8.40 -15.79 4.41
C TRP A 311 -9.06 -16.56 3.26
N PRO A 312 -8.33 -17.07 2.26
CA PRO A 312 -8.93 -17.88 1.21
C PRO A 312 -9.57 -19.16 1.73
N ALA A 313 -8.93 -19.85 2.70
CA ALA A 313 -9.49 -21.04 3.32
C ALA A 313 -10.81 -20.74 4.05
N MET A 314 -10.85 -19.66 4.84
CA MET A 314 -12.09 -19.23 5.51
C MET A 314 -13.23 -19.04 4.52
N LEU A 315 -13.01 -18.28 3.45
CA LEU A 315 -14.04 -17.97 2.46
C LEU A 315 -14.48 -19.20 1.67
N HIS A 316 -13.53 -20.05 1.27
CA HIS A 316 -13.82 -21.26 0.51
C HIS A 316 -14.73 -22.21 1.30
N PHE A 317 -14.38 -22.49 2.56
CA PHE A 317 -15.12 -23.43 3.39
C PHE A 317 -16.38 -22.85 4.04
N ALA A 318 -16.48 -21.52 4.15
CA ALA A 318 -17.73 -20.85 4.47
C ALA A 318 -18.77 -20.98 3.34
N GLY A 319 -18.30 -21.09 2.09
CA GLY A 319 -19.15 -21.29 0.91
C GLY A 319 -19.97 -20.06 0.54
N LYS A 320 -20.90 -20.22 -0.39
CA LYS A 320 -21.74 -19.12 -0.88
C LYS A 320 -22.47 -18.39 0.26
N PRO A 321 -22.62 -17.05 0.22
CA PRO A 321 -22.28 -16.16 -0.91
C PRO A 321 -20.80 -15.76 -1.00
N TYR A 322 -19.98 -16.14 -0.01
CA TYR A 322 -18.56 -15.77 0.05
C TYR A 322 -17.79 -16.33 -1.13
N ARG A 323 -16.86 -15.52 -1.64
CA ARG A 323 -15.95 -15.91 -2.72
C ARG A 323 -14.52 -15.68 -2.29
N VAL A 324 -13.62 -16.52 -2.77
CA VAL A 324 -12.18 -16.33 -2.57
C VAL A 324 -11.67 -15.17 -3.43
N PRO A 325 -10.59 -14.47 -3.02
CA PRO A 325 -9.99 -13.43 -3.82
C PRO A 325 -9.51 -13.94 -5.19
N ASP A 326 -9.65 -13.11 -6.22
CA ASP A 326 -9.08 -13.38 -7.54
C ASP A 326 -7.59 -13.06 -7.56
N HIS A 327 -7.18 -11.97 -6.88
CA HIS A 327 -5.78 -11.59 -6.77
C HIS A 327 -5.42 -11.06 -5.39
N ILE A 328 -4.22 -11.42 -4.94
CA ILE A 328 -3.52 -10.81 -3.80
C ILE A 328 -2.26 -10.15 -4.34
N TYR A 329 -2.19 -8.83 -4.27
CA TYR A 329 -1.05 -8.05 -4.71
C TYR A 329 -0.27 -7.55 -3.51
N ALA A 330 0.88 -8.18 -3.26
CA ALA A 330 1.77 -7.79 -2.17
C ALA A 330 2.78 -6.74 -2.64
N HIS A 331 3.15 -5.83 -1.75
CA HIS A 331 4.22 -4.86 -1.97
C HIS A 331 5.27 -4.94 -0.86
N GLY A 332 6.48 -4.44 -1.16
CA GLY A 332 7.57 -4.32 -0.20
C GLY A 332 7.40 -3.14 0.77
N PHE A 333 8.36 -2.98 1.66
CA PHE A 333 8.39 -1.88 2.60
C PHE A 333 9.02 -0.61 2.01
N VAL A 334 8.72 0.52 2.64
CA VAL A 334 9.45 1.76 2.39
C VAL A 334 10.53 1.92 3.45
N THR A 335 11.77 2.08 3.00
CA THR A 335 12.93 2.43 3.82
C THR A 335 13.33 3.88 3.58
N VAL A 336 14.12 4.46 4.46
CA VAL A 336 14.65 5.82 4.32
C VAL A 336 16.16 5.76 4.48
N GLY A 337 16.90 6.02 3.38
CA GLY A 337 18.35 5.92 3.37
C GLY A 337 18.86 4.51 3.73
N GLY A 338 18.19 3.46 3.25
CA GLY A 338 18.51 2.06 3.52
C GLY A 338 18.09 1.54 4.89
N LEU A 339 17.53 2.39 5.75
CA LEU A 339 17.14 2.02 7.11
C LEU A 339 15.63 1.76 7.21
N LYS A 340 15.26 0.68 7.90
CA LYS A 340 13.85 0.43 8.28
C LYS A 340 13.36 1.60 9.14
N MET A 341 12.20 2.14 8.80
CA MET A 341 11.58 3.23 9.54
C MET A 341 11.29 2.86 10.99
N SER A 342 11.61 3.77 11.90
CA SER A 342 11.34 3.60 13.33
C SER A 342 10.94 4.95 13.95
N LYS A 343 9.76 4.99 14.58
CA LYS A 343 9.30 6.19 15.30
C LYS A 343 10.25 6.57 16.44
N SER A 344 10.79 5.60 17.17
CA SER A 344 11.71 5.82 18.27
C SER A 344 13.07 6.37 17.85
N ARG A 345 13.49 6.09 16.62
CA ARG A 345 14.76 6.59 16.04
C ARG A 345 14.59 7.82 15.16
N GLY A 346 13.36 8.31 14.97
CA GLY A 346 13.09 9.46 14.10
C GLY A 346 13.39 9.21 12.60
N THR A 347 13.54 7.96 12.17
CA THR A 347 13.90 7.57 10.80
C THR A 347 12.69 7.36 9.91
N GLY A 348 11.61 8.10 10.09
CA GLY A 348 10.38 7.91 9.31
C GLY A 348 9.93 9.20 8.63
N ILE A 349 9.20 9.06 7.53
CA ILE A 349 8.44 10.16 6.93
C ILE A 349 7.08 10.21 7.61
N ASP A 350 6.80 11.31 8.31
CA ASP A 350 5.46 11.60 8.83
C ASP A 350 4.60 12.20 7.71
N PRO A 351 3.50 11.54 7.30
CA PRO A 351 2.67 12.03 6.21
C PRO A 351 2.03 13.40 6.48
N LEU A 352 1.61 13.70 7.71
CA LEU A 352 1.06 15.02 8.01
C LEU A 352 2.13 16.10 8.03
N LYS A 353 3.34 15.79 8.52
CA LYS A 353 4.48 16.71 8.42
C LYS A 353 4.81 17.03 6.97
N TYR A 354 4.75 16.02 6.06
CA TYR A 354 4.90 16.22 4.62
C TYR A 354 3.91 17.26 4.09
N LEU A 355 2.63 17.09 4.38
CA LEU A 355 1.58 18.01 3.95
C LEU A 355 1.71 19.40 4.59
N ASN A 356 2.04 19.47 5.90
CA ASN A 356 2.17 20.73 6.64
C ASN A 356 3.39 21.57 6.19
N LEU A 357 4.39 20.94 5.60
CA LEU A 357 5.51 21.64 4.95
C LEU A 357 5.15 22.20 3.57
N GLY A 358 3.87 22.08 3.14
CA GLY A 358 3.39 22.54 1.85
C GLY A 358 3.95 21.72 0.68
N MET A 359 4.34 20.48 0.94
CA MET A 359 4.79 19.57 -0.12
C MET A 359 3.58 19.05 -0.88
N ASP A 360 3.65 19.12 -2.21
CA ASP A 360 2.55 18.67 -3.07
C ASP A 360 2.39 17.15 -2.99
N PRO A 361 1.19 16.62 -2.69
CA PRO A 361 0.95 15.18 -2.64
C PRO A 361 1.26 14.47 -3.97
N GLU A 362 1.12 15.15 -5.09
CA GLU A 362 1.39 14.60 -6.42
C GLU A 362 2.89 14.33 -6.64
N TRP A 363 3.78 15.05 -5.95
CA TRP A 363 5.20 14.74 -5.96
C TRP A 363 5.48 13.36 -5.36
N LEU A 364 4.85 13.04 -4.23
CA LEU A 364 5.01 11.74 -3.58
C LEU A 364 4.38 10.62 -4.42
N ARG A 365 3.18 10.84 -4.97
CA ARG A 365 2.50 9.89 -5.85
C ARG A 365 3.38 9.54 -7.05
N TYR A 366 3.94 10.54 -7.73
CA TYR A 366 4.86 10.32 -8.85
C TYR A 366 6.13 9.59 -8.43
N TYR A 367 6.76 10.02 -7.33
CA TYR A 367 7.97 9.41 -6.82
C TYR A 367 7.79 7.93 -6.52
N LEU A 368 6.72 7.58 -5.83
CA LEU A 368 6.38 6.19 -5.52
C LEU A 368 6.08 5.41 -6.81
N ALA A 369 5.26 5.94 -7.71
CA ALA A 369 4.95 5.30 -8.98
C ALA A 369 6.22 5.04 -9.82
N ALA A 370 7.18 5.98 -9.82
CA ALA A 370 8.44 5.83 -10.55
C ALA A 370 9.37 4.74 -9.96
N LYS A 371 9.04 4.17 -8.81
CA LYS A 371 9.80 3.09 -8.14
C LYS A 371 9.00 1.80 -7.97
N LEU A 372 7.68 1.86 -7.99
CA LEU A 372 6.82 0.70 -7.80
C LEU A 372 6.75 -0.19 -9.05
N SER A 373 6.86 -1.48 -8.83
CA SER A 373 6.71 -2.52 -9.85
C SER A 373 5.63 -3.53 -9.47
N GLY A 374 5.30 -4.45 -10.36
CA GLY A 374 4.42 -5.58 -10.08
C GLY A 374 5.05 -6.64 -9.16
N ARG A 375 6.27 -6.43 -8.66
CA ARG A 375 7.03 -7.34 -7.79
C ARG A 375 6.98 -6.91 -6.33
N VAL A 376 7.39 -7.83 -5.45
CA VAL A 376 7.48 -7.58 -3.99
C VAL A 376 8.88 -7.08 -3.65
N GLU A 377 9.13 -5.79 -3.90
CA GLU A 377 10.43 -5.15 -3.71
C GLU A 377 10.30 -3.97 -2.74
N ASP A 378 11.30 -3.80 -1.87
CA ASP A 378 11.37 -2.66 -0.97
C ASP A 378 11.76 -1.39 -1.73
N ILE A 379 11.16 -0.26 -1.34
CA ILE A 379 11.44 1.05 -1.91
C ILE A 379 12.30 1.84 -0.92
N ASP A 380 13.47 2.30 -1.36
CA ASP A 380 14.26 3.23 -0.57
C ASP A 380 13.97 4.67 -0.97
N PHE A 381 13.51 5.47 0.02
CA PHE A 381 13.32 6.90 -0.13
C PHE A 381 14.61 7.63 0.16
N THR A 382 15.11 8.38 -0.81
CA THR A 382 16.26 9.28 -0.61
C THR A 382 15.93 10.70 -1.05
N LYS A 383 16.38 11.69 -0.28
CA LYS A 383 16.15 13.12 -0.59
C LYS A 383 16.66 13.52 -1.98
N PRO A 384 17.91 13.15 -2.40
CA PRO A 384 18.42 13.51 -3.73
C PRO A 384 17.60 12.92 -4.88
N ASP A 385 17.18 11.64 -4.78
CA ASP A 385 16.37 10.98 -5.81
C ASP A 385 14.98 11.63 -5.91
N PHE A 386 14.34 11.90 -4.77
CA PHE A 386 13.06 12.61 -4.74
C PHE A 386 13.16 14.00 -5.38
N PHE A 387 14.15 14.78 -4.98
CA PHE A 387 14.41 16.12 -5.52
C PHE A 387 14.62 16.08 -7.04
N SER A 388 15.47 15.16 -7.50
CA SER A 388 15.77 15.03 -8.93
C SER A 388 14.54 14.63 -9.74
N ARG A 389 13.78 13.61 -9.31
CA ARG A 389 12.60 13.14 -10.04
C ARG A 389 11.52 14.20 -10.12
N VAL A 390 11.21 14.88 -9.03
CA VAL A 390 10.19 15.94 -9.05
C VAL A 390 10.63 17.10 -9.93
N ASN A 391 11.84 17.63 -9.73
CA ASN A 391 12.26 18.85 -10.40
C ASN A 391 12.67 18.63 -11.86
N SER A 392 13.21 17.45 -12.19
CA SER A 392 13.61 17.14 -13.57
C SER A 392 12.45 16.55 -14.38
N ASP A 393 11.80 15.50 -13.89
CA ASP A 393 10.77 14.82 -14.67
C ASP A 393 9.47 15.62 -14.73
N LEU A 394 8.86 15.92 -13.56
CA LEU A 394 7.56 16.59 -13.55
C LEU A 394 7.66 18.04 -14.01
N ILE A 395 8.62 18.80 -13.49
CA ILE A 395 8.70 20.24 -13.81
C ILE A 395 9.53 20.47 -15.07
N GLY A 396 10.73 19.89 -15.14
CA GLY A 396 11.67 20.13 -16.23
C GLY A 396 11.23 19.56 -17.58
N LYS A 397 10.59 18.39 -17.57
CA LYS A 397 10.12 17.74 -18.80
C LYS A 397 8.63 17.98 -19.01
N TYR A 398 7.75 17.45 -18.16
CA TYR A 398 6.31 17.42 -18.42
C TYR A 398 5.63 18.79 -18.37
N VAL A 399 5.66 19.51 -17.24
CA VAL A 399 4.96 20.81 -17.10
C VAL A 399 5.56 21.86 -18.03
N ASN A 400 6.84 21.78 -18.32
CA ASN A 400 7.57 22.71 -19.17
C ASN A 400 7.02 22.77 -20.61
N ILE A 401 6.48 21.65 -21.14
CA ILE A 401 5.88 21.61 -22.48
C ILE A 401 4.75 22.63 -22.58
N ALA A 402 3.80 22.61 -21.65
CA ALA A 402 2.67 23.54 -21.65
C ALA A 402 3.11 24.98 -21.39
N SER A 403 4.05 25.20 -20.47
CA SER A 403 4.50 26.56 -20.12
C SER A 403 5.20 27.29 -21.27
N ARG A 404 5.85 26.55 -22.16
CA ARG A 404 6.55 27.10 -23.36
C ARG A 404 5.60 27.41 -24.52
N SER A 405 4.39 26.89 -24.55
CA SER A 405 3.49 26.93 -25.71
C SER A 405 2.17 27.65 -25.44
N ALA A 406 1.57 27.45 -24.25
CA ALA A 406 0.23 27.96 -23.94
C ALA A 406 0.09 29.47 -24.04
N GLY A 407 1.13 30.21 -23.62
CA GLY A 407 1.12 31.68 -23.66
C GLY A 407 0.97 32.26 -25.07
N PHE A 408 1.52 31.58 -26.07
CA PHE A 408 1.38 32.01 -27.47
C PHE A 408 -0.06 31.78 -28.00
N ILE A 409 -0.63 30.59 -27.70
CA ILE A 409 -2.00 30.26 -28.12
C ILE A 409 -3.00 31.25 -27.51
N VAL A 410 -2.90 31.55 -26.22
CA VAL A 410 -3.81 32.47 -25.53
C VAL A 410 -3.65 33.89 -26.07
N LYS A 411 -2.42 34.39 -26.22
CA LYS A 411 -2.17 35.81 -26.55
C LYS A 411 -2.33 36.15 -28.02
N ARG A 412 -2.09 35.21 -28.93
CA ARG A 412 -2.04 35.48 -30.38
C ARG A 412 -3.13 34.79 -31.17
N PHE A 413 -3.75 33.74 -30.64
CA PHE A 413 -4.71 32.89 -31.34
C PHE A 413 -6.02 32.70 -30.54
N GLU A 414 -6.33 33.66 -29.65
CA GLU A 414 -7.59 33.70 -28.88
C GLU A 414 -7.85 32.41 -28.07
N GLY A 415 -6.79 31.72 -27.64
CA GLY A 415 -6.89 30.46 -26.96
C GLY A 415 -7.21 29.23 -27.85
N ARG A 416 -7.33 29.43 -29.18
CA ARG A 416 -7.75 28.38 -30.12
C ARG A 416 -6.53 27.63 -30.66
N VAL A 417 -6.56 26.32 -30.60
CA VAL A 417 -5.59 25.47 -31.29
C VAL A 417 -5.90 25.38 -32.78
N LEU A 418 -4.93 24.92 -33.56
CA LEU A 418 -5.09 24.71 -34.99
C LEU A 418 -5.47 23.23 -35.25
N ASP A 419 -6.69 23.00 -35.74
CA ASP A 419 -7.21 21.63 -35.95
C ASP A 419 -6.35 20.79 -36.93
N SER A 420 -5.78 21.43 -37.99
CA SER A 420 -4.91 20.74 -38.94
C SER A 420 -3.60 20.23 -38.31
N ALA A 421 -3.15 20.82 -37.22
CA ALA A 421 -1.96 20.41 -36.49
C ALA A 421 -2.13 19.07 -35.74
N MET A 422 -3.37 18.62 -35.54
CA MET A 422 -3.69 17.39 -34.80
C MET A 422 -3.27 16.09 -35.52
N SER A 423 -2.88 16.18 -36.80
CA SER A 423 -2.36 15.07 -37.61
C SER A 423 -0.81 14.99 -37.65
N ASP A 424 -0.12 15.82 -36.83
CA ASP A 424 1.33 15.81 -36.77
C ASP A 424 1.90 14.42 -36.43
N PRO A 425 2.98 13.96 -37.12
CA PRO A 425 3.59 12.66 -36.89
C PRO A 425 4.01 12.40 -35.43
N LEU A 426 4.45 13.43 -34.70
CA LEU A 426 4.77 13.30 -33.28
C LEU A 426 3.55 12.84 -32.46
N LEU A 427 2.38 13.46 -32.69
CA LEU A 427 1.15 13.14 -31.98
C LEU A 427 0.67 11.72 -32.26
N LYS A 428 0.84 11.27 -33.52
CA LYS A 428 0.55 9.90 -33.90
C LYS A 428 1.45 8.93 -33.14
N ALA A 429 2.77 9.18 -33.12
CA ALA A 429 3.73 8.34 -32.41
C ALA A 429 3.43 8.29 -30.89
N LEU A 430 3.02 9.41 -30.26
CA LEU A 430 2.64 9.43 -28.86
C LEU A 430 1.41 8.54 -28.58
N ARG A 431 0.40 8.54 -29.48
CA ARG A 431 -0.82 7.71 -29.33
C ARG A 431 -0.56 6.22 -29.54
N GLU A 432 0.38 5.86 -30.40
CA GLU A 432 0.75 4.47 -30.67
C GLU A 432 1.26 3.74 -29.43
N ASP A 433 1.79 4.45 -28.44
CA ASP A 433 2.24 3.87 -27.16
C ASP A 433 1.09 3.68 -26.14
N ALA A 434 -0.14 4.16 -26.41
CA ALA A 434 -1.26 4.07 -25.46
C ALA A 434 -1.57 2.64 -25.01
N PRO A 435 -1.64 1.62 -25.89
CA PRO A 435 -1.90 0.25 -25.45
C PRO A 435 -0.82 -0.27 -24.50
N LYS A 436 0.44 0.12 -24.72
CA LYS A 436 1.56 -0.27 -23.86
C LYS A 436 1.49 0.39 -22.49
N VAL A 437 1.11 1.66 -22.42
CA VAL A 437 0.91 2.37 -21.16
C VAL A 437 -0.22 1.70 -20.36
N VAL A 438 -1.34 1.38 -21.01
CA VAL A 438 -2.49 0.70 -20.40
C VAL A 438 -2.08 -0.66 -19.82
N GLU A 439 -1.34 -1.48 -20.59
CA GLU A 439 -0.82 -2.78 -20.15
C GLU A 439 0.08 -2.66 -18.92
N LEU A 440 0.98 -1.67 -18.90
CA LEU A 440 1.88 -1.43 -17.78
C LEU A 440 1.13 -1.05 -16.48
N TYR A 441 0.06 -0.26 -16.58
CA TYR A 441 -0.80 0.03 -15.43
C TYR A 441 -1.56 -1.18 -14.95
N GLU A 442 -2.16 -1.95 -15.86
CA GLU A 442 -2.88 -3.19 -15.55
C GLU A 442 -1.99 -4.18 -14.79
N ASP A 443 -0.72 -4.30 -15.21
CA ASP A 443 0.26 -5.19 -14.58
C ASP A 443 0.97 -4.56 -13.37
N ARG A 444 0.59 -3.36 -12.96
CA ARG A 444 1.18 -2.60 -11.84
C ARG A 444 2.68 -2.27 -12.05
N GLU A 445 3.13 -2.29 -13.26
CA GLU A 445 4.49 -1.93 -13.68
C GLU A 445 4.67 -0.40 -13.78
N TYR A 446 4.29 0.30 -12.69
CA TYR A 446 4.21 1.78 -12.70
C TYR A 446 5.55 2.44 -13.00
N ALA A 447 6.66 1.89 -12.49
CA ALA A 447 8.00 2.42 -12.78
C ALA A 447 8.32 2.38 -14.29
N LYS A 448 7.90 1.32 -14.98
CA LYS A 448 8.05 1.21 -16.43
C LYS A 448 7.13 2.16 -17.16
N ALA A 449 5.88 2.33 -16.69
CA ALA A 449 4.95 3.29 -17.24
C ALA A 449 5.48 4.72 -17.12
N MET A 450 5.95 5.13 -15.94
CA MET A 450 6.53 6.47 -15.73
C MET A 450 7.76 6.71 -16.61
N ARG A 451 8.64 5.72 -16.75
CA ARG A 451 9.78 5.80 -17.65
C ARG A 451 9.35 6.02 -19.10
N LEU A 452 8.42 5.22 -19.60
CA LEU A 452 7.91 5.36 -20.96
C LEU A 452 7.28 6.75 -21.18
N VAL A 453 6.44 7.22 -20.26
CA VAL A 453 5.81 8.54 -20.38
C VAL A 453 6.85 9.66 -20.36
N MET A 454 7.91 9.55 -19.55
CA MET A 454 9.01 10.55 -19.56
C MET A 454 9.87 10.50 -20.83
N GLU A 455 10.05 9.33 -21.45
CA GLU A 455 10.68 9.21 -22.77
C GLU A 455 9.81 9.88 -23.87
N LEU A 456 8.49 9.77 -23.78
CA LEU A 456 7.58 10.49 -24.67
C LEU A 456 7.58 12.00 -24.43
N ALA A 457 7.73 12.43 -23.18
CA ALA A 457 7.92 13.84 -22.83
C ALA A 457 9.25 14.39 -23.37
N ASP A 458 10.33 13.60 -23.34
CA ASP A 458 11.60 13.97 -23.94
C ASP A 458 11.48 14.16 -25.45
N LYS A 459 10.86 13.23 -26.19
CA LYS A 459 10.57 13.39 -27.64
C LYS A 459 9.78 14.69 -27.93
N THR A 460 8.83 15.02 -27.07
CA THR A 460 8.05 16.26 -27.20
C THR A 460 8.93 17.49 -26.95
N ASN A 461 9.81 17.47 -25.95
CA ASN A 461 10.74 18.57 -25.70
C ASN A 461 11.78 18.72 -26.81
N GLU A 462 12.28 17.64 -27.41
CA GLU A 462 13.14 17.67 -28.60
C GLU A 462 12.44 18.39 -29.78
N TYR A 463 11.14 18.10 -29.99
CA TYR A 463 10.34 18.82 -30.99
C TYR A 463 10.25 20.32 -30.67
N VAL A 464 9.95 20.68 -29.41
CA VAL A 464 9.89 22.09 -28.97
C VAL A 464 11.22 22.79 -29.18
N ASP A 465 12.33 22.14 -28.83
CA ASP A 465 13.68 22.72 -28.93
C ASP A 465 14.16 22.82 -30.40
N HIS A 466 13.70 21.94 -31.28
CA HIS A 466 13.93 22.03 -32.73
C HIS A 466 13.13 23.14 -33.36
N MET A 467 11.84 23.25 -33.05
CA MET A 467 10.92 24.22 -33.65
C MET A 467 11.05 25.63 -33.08
N LYS A 468 11.56 25.77 -31.86
CA LYS A 468 11.84 27.05 -31.18
C LYS A 468 10.69 28.06 -31.27
N PRO A 469 9.51 27.79 -30.70
CA PRO A 469 8.34 28.68 -30.82
C PRO A 469 8.62 30.11 -30.37
N TRP A 470 9.56 30.33 -29.45
CA TRP A 470 10.00 31.66 -29.02
C TRP A 470 10.76 32.44 -30.12
N GLU A 471 11.46 31.74 -31.04
CA GLU A 471 12.07 32.39 -32.21
C GLU A 471 11.01 32.68 -33.27
N LEU A 472 10.17 31.70 -33.59
CA LEU A 472 9.02 31.91 -34.53
C LEU A 472 8.15 33.12 -34.11
N ALA A 473 7.98 33.30 -32.81
CA ALA A 473 7.19 34.42 -32.27
C ALA A 473 7.79 35.81 -32.54
N LYS A 474 9.08 35.91 -32.93
CA LYS A 474 9.71 37.19 -33.23
C LYS A 474 9.40 37.70 -34.64
N ASP A 475 9.02 36.80 -35.56
CA ASP A 475 8.72 37.13 -36.96
C ASP A 475 7.21 36.95 -37.23
N PRO A 476 6.49 38.05 -37.54
CA PRO A 476 5.07 38.00 -37.90
C PRO A 476 4.75 37.10 -39.10
N ALA A 477 5.72 36.91 -40.03
CA ALA A 477 5.54 36.04 -41.19
C ALA A 477 5.50 34.53 -40.79
N GLN A 478 5.98 34.18 -39.63
CA GLN A 478 5.97 32.82 -39.08
C GLN A 478 4.77 32.53 -38.17
N SER A 479 3.75 33.42 -38.16
CA SER A 479 2.61 33.31 -37.25
C SER A 479 1.85 31.99 -37.42
N GLU A 480 1.63 31.54 -38.65
CA GLU A 480 0.95 30.27 -38.94
C GLU A 480 1.77 29.07 -38.43
N LYS A 481 3.07 29.08 -38.66
CA LYS A 481 3.98 28.01 -38.15
C LYS A 481 4.05 28.02 -36.63
N LEU A 482 4.06 29.18 -35.99
CA LEU A 482 3.97 29.30 -34.53
C LEU A 482 2.66 28.69 -34.00
N HIS A 483 1.53 28.97 -34.67
CA HIS A 483 0.23 28.43 -34.30
C HIS A 483 0.23 26.90 -34.37
N GLU A 484 0.70 26.34 -35.49
CA GLU A 484 0.86 24.90 -35.70
C GLU A 484 1.71 24.27 -34.57
N VAL A 485 2.93 24.76 -34.37
CA VAL A 485 3.89 24.20 -33.40
C VAL A 485 3.33 24.23 -31.97
N CYS A 486 2.75 25.36 -31.54
CA CYS A 486 2.18 25.46 -30.20
C CYS A 486 0.94 24.58 -30.03
N SER A 487 0.15 24.36 -31.07
CA SER A 487 -1.00 23.47 -31.07
C SER A 487 -0.55 22.00 -30.91
N VAL A 488 0.49 21.58 -31.64
CA VAL A 488 1.11 20.25 -31.49
C VAL A 488 1.61 20.04 -30.06
N CYS A 489 2.32 21.03 -29.50
CA CYS A 489 2.85 20.93 -28.13
C CYS A 489 1.74 20.78 -27.07
N LEU A 490 0.63 21.52 -27.19
CA LEU A 490 -0.48 21.41 -26.25
C LEU A 490 -1.23 20.09 -26.38
N GLU A 491 -1.40 19.57 -27.60
CA GLU A 491 -2.00 18.26 -27.80
C GLU A 491 -1.08 17.14 -27.26
N ALA A 492 0.24 17.23 -27.50
CA ALA A 492 1.19 16.30 -26.89
C ALA A 492 1.11 16.33 -25.35
N PHE A 493 1.03 17.52 -24.76
CA PHE A 493 0.85 17.69 -23.33
C PHE A 493 -0.47 17.06 -22.82
N ARG A 494 -1.58 17.19 -23.56
CA ARG A 494 -2.84 16.52 -23.25
C ARG A 494 -2.69 15.00 -23.23
N ILE A 495 -2.04 14.42 -24.25
CA ILE A 495 -1.81 12.97 -24.34
C ILE A 495 -0.95 12.50 -23.15
N LEU A 496 0.13 13.19 -22.83
CA LEU A 496 0.98 12.86 -21.69
C LEU A 496 0.22 12.98 -20.35
N THR A 497 -0.66 13.99 -20.22
CA THR A 497 -1.52 14.14 -19.05
C THR A 497 -2.49 12.96 -18.92
N ASN A 498 -3.05 12.48 -20.03
CA ASN A 498 -3.92 11.30 -20.02
C ASN A 498 -3.17 10.09 -19.45
N TYR A 499 -1.92 9.88 -19.87
CA TYR A 499 -1.07 8.79 -19.40
C TYR A 499 -0.68 8.93 -17.92
N LEU A 500 -0.53 10.16 -17.42
CA LEU A 500 -0.17 10.45 -16.04
C LEU A 500 -1.38 10.52 -15.09
N LYS A 501 -2.61 10.60 -15.61
CA LYS A 501 -3.81 10.85 -14.79
C LYS A 501 -4.01 9.86 -13.64
N PRO A 502 -3.76 8.54 -13.76
CA PRO A 502 -3.88 7.65 -12.62
C PRO A 502 -2.93 8.01 -11.46
N VAL A 503 -1.75 8.53 -11.78
CA VAL A 503 -0.73 8.92 -10.81
C VAL A 503 -0.92 10.33 -10.29
N LEU A 504 -1.29 11.27 -11.18
CA LEU A 504 -1.39 12.71 -10.92
C LEU A 504 -2.84 13.21 -11.12
N PRO A 505 -3.81 12.74 -10.32
CA PRO A 505 -5.22 13.08 -10.52
C PRO A 505 -5.52 14.59 -10.37
N GLY A 506 -4.90 15.26 -9.40
CA GLY A 506 -5.12 16.67 -9.16
C GLY A 506 -4.50 17.58 -10.24
N VAL A 507 -3.38 17.17 -10.82
CA VAL A 507 -2.80 17.85 -11.99
C VAL A 507 -3.69 17.63 -13.21
N ALA A 508 -4.16 16.40 -13.43
CA ALA A 508 -5.03 16.08 -14.55
C ALA A 508 -6.32 16.91 -14.53
N GLU A 509 -6.99 17.06 -13.39
CA GLU A 509 -8.18 17.93 -13.24
C GLU A 509 -7.88 19.40 -13.62
N LYS A 510 -6.74 19.92 -13.19
CA LYS A 510 -6.31 21.29 -13.57
C LYS A 510 -6.05 21.40 -15.07
N VAL A 511 -5.49 20.38 -15.68
CA VAL A 511 -5.19 20.33 -17.12
C VAL A 511 -6.47 20.19 -17.94
N GLU A 512 -7.40 19.34 -17.54
CA GLU A 512 -8.73 19.20 -18.15
C GLU A 512 -9.47 20.55 -18.20
N ALA A 513 -9.46 21.27 -17.07
CA ALA A 513 -10.04 22.60 -16.98
C ALA A 513 -9.28 23.65 -17.82
N PHE A 514 -7.94 23.57 -17.83
CA PHE A 514 -7.09 24.49 -18.60
C PHE A 514 -7.27 24.31 -20.11
N LEU A 515 -7.25 23.05 -20.59
CA LEU A 515 -7.37 22.74 -22.01
C LEU A 515 -8.82 22.73 -22.53
N GLY A 516 -9.81 22.69 -21.63
CA GLY A 516 -11.22 22.56 -22.01
C GLY A 516 -11.54 21.28 -22.77
N CYS A 517 -10.78 20.20 -22.50
CA CYS A 517 -10.85 18.94 -23.26
C CYS A 517 -11.84 17.91 -22.68
N GLY A 518 -12.52 18.23 -21.57
CA GLY A 518 -13.36 17.27 -20.84
C GLY A 518 -12.54 16.26 -20.06
N GLU A 519 -13.22 15.22 -19.54
CA GLU A 519 -12.59 14.19 -18.74
C GLU A 519 -11.64 13.30 -19.58
N LEU A 520 -10.41 13.17 -19.14
CA LEU A 520 -9.40 12.29 -19.75
C LEU A 520 -9.62 10.84 -19.29
N THR A 521 -9.80 9.95 -20.26
CA THR A 521 -9.95 8.48 -20.06
C THR A 521 -9.13 7.76 -21.12
N TRP A 522 -8.97 6.45 -21.00
CA TRP A 522 -8.26 5.68 -22.05
C TRP A 522 -8.93 5.76 -23.42
N SER A 523 -10.26 5.91 -23.46
CA SER A 523 -11.01 6.08 -24.71
C SER A 523 -10.84 7.46 -25.35
N THR A 524 -10.40 8.47 -24.60
CA THR A 524 -10.23 9.84 -25.10
C THR A 524 -8.80 10.16 -25.55
N VAL A 525 -7.88 9.20 -25.49
CA VAL A 525 -6.50 9.39 -25.98
C VAL A 525 -6.50 9.85 -27.43
N ASP A 526 -7.35 9.24 -28.25
CA ASP A 526 -7.48 9.55 -29.69
C ASP A 526 -8.40 10.75 -30.00
N THR A 527 -8.99 11.37 -28.96
CA THR A 527 -9.82 12.57 -29.14
C THR A 527 -8.95 13.82 -29.00
N PRO A 528 -8.58 14.50 -30.10
CA PRO A 528 -7.67 15.63 -30.05
C PRO A 528 -8.33 16.89 -29.47
N LEU A 529 -7.50 17.86 -29.10
CA LEU A 529 -7.96 19.24 -28.87
C LEU A 529 -8.63 19.78 -30.14
N SER A 530 -9.57 20.69 -29.96
CA SER A 530 -10.29 21.32 -31.08
C SER A 530 -10.31 22.82 -30.93
N SER A 531 -10.23 23.52 -32.06
CA SER A 531 -10.39 24.97 -32.14
C SER A 531 -11.75 25.48 -31.63
N ALA A 532 -12.76 24.59 -31.55
CA ALA A 532 -14.07 24.89 -30.97
C ALA A 532 -14.01 25.20 -29.47
N ASN A 533 -13.06 24.64 -28.76
CA ASN A 533 -12.89 24.77 -27.31
C ASN A 533 -11.62 25.56 -26.99
N PRO A 534 -11.69 26.89 -26.80
CA PRO A 534 -10.48 27.66 -26.48
C PRO A 534 -9.90 27.29 -25.11
N ILE A 535 -8.58 27.18 -25.07
CA ILE A 535 -7.86 26.94 -23.80
C ILE A 535 -7.93 28.17 -22.90
N GLN A 536 -7.87 27.94 -21.60
CA GLN A 536 -7.82 29.00 -20.60
C GLN A 536 -6.39 29.55 -20.44
N PRO A 537 -6.21 30.73 -19.82
CA PRO A 537 -4.90 31.24 -19.47
C PRO A 537 -4.12 30.22 -18.60
N PHE A 538 -2.88 29.94 -18.98
CA PHE A 538 -2.04 28.98 -18.27
C PHE A 538 -1.73 29.49 -16.85
N LYS A 539 -1.99 28.66 -15.85
CA LYS A 539 -1.56 28.84 -14.47
C LYS A 539 -0.51 27.79 -14.13
N HIS A 540 0.40 28.12 -13.24
CA HIS A 540 1.39 27.14 -12.78
C HIS A 540 0.69 25.91 -12.21
N LEU A 541 0.97 24.74 -12.80
CA LEU A 541 0.37 23.46 -12.40
C LEU A 541 1.06 22.86 -11.18
N MET A 542 2.35 23.08 -11.07
CA MET A 542 3.23 22.53 -10.02
C MET A 542 4.36 23.49 -9.69
N GLN A 543 4.83 23.45 -8.45
CA GLN A 543 6.04 24.13 -7.99
C GLN A 543 7.21 23.16 -7.92
N ARG A 544 8.44 23.70 -7.84
CA ARG A 544 9.65 22.90 -7.58
C ARG A 544 9.75 22.57 -6.10
N VAL A 545 10.24 21.38 -5.80
CA VAL A 545 10.59 21.03 -4.42
C VAL A 545 11.84 21.78 -3.98
N ASP A 546 11.84 22.27 -2.74
CA ASP A 546 12.95 22.96 -2.10
C ASP A 546 13.65 21.98 -1.14
N MET A 547 14.97 21.80 -1.33
CA MET A 547 15.75 20.88 -0.52
C MET A 547 15.77 21.30 0.96
N GLU A 548 16.16 22.53 1.23
CA GLU A 548 16.39 23.03 2.60
C GLU A 548 15.09 23.30 3.37
N LYS A 549 14.09 23.90 2.70
CA LYS A 549 12.85 24.29 3.35
C LYS A 549 11.85 23.14 3.50
N GLN A 550 11.99 22.08 2.73
CA GLN A 550 11.06 20.97 2.69
C GLN A 550 11.72 19.64 3.02
N LEU A 551 12.63 19.13 2.21
CA LEU A 551 13.19 17.79 2.38
C LEU A 551 14.05 17.65 3.63
N ASP A 552 14.89 18.64 3.94
CA ASP A 552 15.72 18.60 5.14
C ASP A 552 14.91 18.78 6.44
N GLN A 553 13.79 19.50 6.34
CA GLN A 553 12.86 19.58 7.46
C GLN A 553 12.02 18.31 7.61
N LEU A 554 11.64 17.66 6.50
CA LEU A 554 10.86 16.42 6.54
C LEU A 554 11.65 15.30 7.20
N ILE A 555 12.88 15.09 6.75
CA ILE A 555 13.79 14.03 7.21
C ILE A 555 15.02 14.69 7.83
N SER A 556 15.03 14.76 9.15
CA SER A 556 16.23 15.17 9.89
C SER A 556 17.32 14.13 9.69
N GLU A 557 18.56 14.55 9.46
CA GLU A 557 19.68 13.63 9.47
C GLU A 557 19.77 12.96 10.85
N VAL A 558 19.60 11.65 10.85
CA VAL A 558 19.97 10.87 12.03
C VAL A 558 21.48 10.97 12.13
N LYS A 559 21.96 11.72 13.11
CA LYS A 559 23.36 11.59 13.51
C LYS A 559 23.51 10.15 14.00
N GLU A 560 24.02 9.27 13.16
CA GLU A 560 24.49 7.99 13.65
C GLU A 560 25.56 8.31 14.70
N GLU A 561 25.24 8.05 15.97
CA GLU A 561 26.32 7.76 16.90
C GLU A 561 27.01 6.52 16.30
N PRO A 562 28.32 6.59 16.06
CA PRO A 562 29.05 5.46 15.52
C PRO A 562 28.76 4.28 16.45
N LYS A 563 28.01 3.28 15.96
CA LYS A 563 27.96 1.99 16.60
C LYS A 563 29.39 1.47 16.58
N VAL A 564 30.04 1.55 17.70
CA VAL A 564 31.21 0.75 17.95
C VAL A 564 30.67 -0.69 18.04
N GLU A 565 30.62 -1.39 16.91
CA GLU A 565 30.41 -2.83 16.93
C GLU A 565 31.57 -3.41 17.68
N ALA A 566 31.31 -3.87 18.91
CA ALA A 566 32.27 -4.66 19.62
C ALA A 566 32.47 -5.96 18.84
N LEU A 567 33.63 -6.12 18.24
CA LEU A 567 34.03 -7.38 17.63
C LEU A 567 33.97 -8.50 18.66
N PRO A 568 33.74 -9.77 18.23
CA PRO A 568 33.89 -10.93 19.11
C PRO A 568 35.28 -10.86 19.77
N GLY A 569 35.33 -10.59 21.08
CA GLY A 569 36.56 -10.38 21.84
C GLY A 569 36.73 -8.97 22.46
N GLY A 570 35.89 -7.99 22.13
CA GLY A 570 35.87 -6.66 22.77
C GLY A 570 36.99 -5.71 22.32
N GLU A 571 37.72 -6.01 21.25
CA GLU A 571 38.76 -5.14 20.72
C GLU A 571 38.21 -4.09 19.72
N ALA A 572 38.77 -2.91 19.72
CA ALA A 572 38.40 -1.85 18.79
C ALA A 572 38.84 -2.18 17.36
N ILE A 573 38.01 -1.84 16.37
CA ILE A 573 38.38 -1.97 14.94
C ILE A 573 39.61 -1.08 14.69
N ALA A 574 40.62 -1.67 14.04
CA ALA A 574 41.81 -0.93 13.61
C ALA A 574 41.45 0.25 12.66
N PRO A 575 42.24 1.31 12.65
CA PRO A 575 42.02 2.41 11.71
C PRO A 575 41.92 1.94 10.26
N THR A 576 41.15 2.64 9.44
CA THR A 576 41.03 2.34 8.01
C THR A 576 42.43 2.30 7.35
N CYS A 577 42.71 1.23 6.61
CA CYS A 577 43.91 1.08 5.82
C CYS A 577 43.67 1.57 4.39
N THR A 578 44.75 1.96 3.70
CA THR A 578 44.69 2.32 2.28
C THR A 578 44.63 1.06 1.41
N ILE A 579 44.26 1.21 0.13
CA ILE A 579 44.25 0.09 -0.82
C ILE A 579 45.66 -0.51 -0.98
N ASP A 580 46.72 0.30 -0.85
CA ASP A 580 48.14 -0.13 -0.93
C ASP A 580 48.54 -0.93 0.31
N ASP A 581 47.96 -0.64 1.47
CA ASP A 581 48.16 -1.43 2.67
C ASP A 581 47.42 -2.78 2.57
N PHE A 582 46.22 -2.79 2.01
CA PHE A 582 45.46 -4.02 1.77
C PHE A 582 46.15 -4.93 0.74
N ALA A 583 46.74 -4.36 -0.29
CA ALA A 583 47.49 -5.11 -1.33
C ALA A 583 48.75 -5.84 -0.80
N LYS A 584 49.23 -5.47 0.40
CA LYS A 584 50.32 -6.16 1.07
C LYS A 584 49.90 -7.44 1.81
N LEU A 585 48.58 -7.69 1.93
CA LEU A 585 48.05 -8.87 2.63
C LEU A 585 48.01 -10.06 1.68
N ASP A 586 48.59 -11.18 2.08
CA ASP A 586 48.47 -12.49 1.39
C ASP A 586 47.26 -13.23 1.96
N LEU A 587 46.10 -13.06 1.34
CA LEU A 587 44.84 -13.71 1.76
C LEU A 587 44.69 -15.06 1.03
N ARG A 588 44.70 -16.17 1.78
CA ARG A 588 44.51 -17.52 1.24
C ARG A 588 43.30 -18.20 1.83
N ILE A 589 42.57 -18.95 0.99
CA ILE A 589 41.49 -19.80 1.44
C ILE A 589 42.10 -21.05 2.10
N ALA A 590 41.72 -21.29 3.36
CA ALA A 590 42.07 -22.51 4.07
C ALA A 590 40.81 -23.36 4.33
N LYS A 591 40.93 -24.67 4.11
CA LYS A 591 39.92 -25.65 4.53
C LYS A 591 40.21 -26.05 5.96
N VAL A 592 39.26 -25.79 6.87
CA VAL A 592 39.35 -26.36 8.23
C VAL A 592 39.10 -27.87 8.13
N VAL A 593 40.09 -28.65 8.46
CA VAL A 593 39.98 -30.09 8.61
C VAL A 593 39.86 -30.33 10.12
N ALA A 594 38.68 -30.85 10.54
CA ALA A 594 38.40 -31.17 11.95
C ALA A 594 39.31 -32.26 12.47
#